data_4c55be5d0969dc4560dadcfcaa6de60f
#
_entry.id   4c55be5d0969dc4560dadcfcaa6de60f
#
_cell.length_a   1.000
_cell.length_b   1.000
_cell.length_c   1.000
_cell.angle_alpha   90.00
_cell.angle_beta   90.00
_cell.angle_gamma   90.00
#
_symmetry.space_group_name_H-M   'P 1'
#
loop_
_entity.id
_entity.type
_entity.pdbx_description
1 polymer ?
#
loop_
_entity_poly.entity_id
_entity_poly.type
_entity_poly.pdbx_seq_one_letter_code
_entity_poly.pdbx_strand_id
1 'polypeptide(L)'
;MKRALLVGIDHYPTVGSLSGCVADATALVEVLRTHADGSPNFATDLMIGEAGAEDVSRDALRDALTRLFNNAKDTDLLFYFAGHGGQTLWGADLVTQDATSNSLGVSMNDLMTLANDSPARSVTLVLDCCFAGDLGNTPGLQSSAVSDPFRLNKALLRENVTVLAASRPTETSAEVAGHGAFTRMVLDGLEGGATDHLGNVTSLGLYAYVSPAFDAWQQRPLLKAHITEPPVLRVGPPWIEPALLRQLPDHFPSADARVPLTPAHEGEGRPFPPGQSGTPEQQQFDYFGRLRNANLVTTDDRRDHYWVAMKGGDVYLTSLGRYFWKRAERGVL
;
A
#
# COMPACT_ATOMS: atom_id res chain seq x y z
N MET A 1 -12.84 -10.95 -8.69
CA MET A 1 -11.93 -10.56 -9.80
C MET A 1 -11.26 -9.25 -9.42
N LYS A 2 -10.02 -8.99 -9.90
CA LYS A 2 -9.32 -7.70 -9.67
C LYS A 2 -8.88 -7.13 -11.01
N ARG A 3 -9.09 -5.83 -11.24
CA ARG A 3 -8.65 -5.13 -12.47
C ARG A 3 -7.92 -3.84 -12.10
N ALA A 4 -6.88 -3.52 -12.84
CA ALA A 4 -6.14 -2.28 -12.65
C ALA A 4 -5.87 -1.58 -13.98
N LEU A 5 -5.97 -0.25 -13.99
CA LEU A 5 -5.48 0.61 -15.05
C LEU A 5 -4.32 1.45 -14.48
N LEU A 6 -3.17 1.36 -15.13
CA LEU A 6 -1.98 2.11 -14.74
C LEU A 6 -1.59 3.04 -15.88
N VAL A 7 -1.33 4.29 -15.53
CA VAL A 7 -1.02 5.36 -16.48
C VAL A 7 0.26 6.05 -16.04
N GLY A 8 1.23 6.14 -16.94
CA GLY A 8 2.48 6.88 -16.75
C GLY A 8 2.77 7.79 -17.92
N ILE A 9 2.96 9.09 -17.69
CA ILE A 9 3.21 10.06 -18.77
C ILE A 9 4.49 10.83 -18.47
N ASP A 10 5.52 10.62 -19.29
CA ASP A 10 6.78 11.37 -19.23
C ASP A 10 6.81 12.52 -20.26
N HIS A 11 6.22 12.32 -21.43
CA HIS A 11 6.28 13.31 -22.51
C HIS A 11 4.96 14.04 -22.71
N TYR A 12 5.06 15.37 -22.75
CA TYR A 12 3.95 16.28 -22.98
C TYR A 12 4.36 17.30 -24.06
N PRO A 13 3.67 17.36 -25.21
CA PRO A 13 4.03 18.31 -26.29
C PRO A 13 3.89 19.79 -25.91
N THR A 14 3.00 20.13 -24.97
CA THR A 14 2.64 21.52 -24.66
C THR A 14 3.05 21.97 -23.27
N VAL A 15 3.42 21.07 -22.39
CA VAL A 15 3.91 21.35 -21.04
C VAL A 15 5.26 20.68 -20.82
N GLY A 16 5.97 21.01 -19.74
CA GLY A 16 7.28 20.39 -19.45
C GLY A 16 7.21 18.87 -19.35
N SER A 17 8.13 18.15 -19.97
CA SER A 17 8.23 16.71 -19.82
C SER A 17 8.71 16.33 -18.42
N LEU A 18 8.32 15.14 -17.99
CA LEU A 18 8.74 14.49 -16.75
C LEU A 18 9.69 13.33 -17.07
N SER A 19 10.17 12.68 -16.03
CA SER A 19 10.93 11.44 -16.12
C SER A 19 10.47 10.49 -15.01
N GLY A 20 10.51 9.18 -15.29
CA GLY A 20 10.19 8.15 -14.30
C GLY A 20 8.72 7.75 -14.20
N CYS A 21 7.76 8.53 -14.70
CA CYS A 21 6.33 8.17 -14.58
C CYS A 21 5.98 6.90 -15.36
N VAL A 22 6.57 6.73 -16.55
CA VAL A 22 6.41 5.52 -17.37
C VAL A 22 7.05 4.32 -16.68
N ALA A 23 8.26 4.49 -16.13
CA ALA A 23 8.95 3.45 -15.38
C ALA A 23 8.16 3.04 -14.12
N ASP A 24 7.60 4.01 -13.40
CA ASP A 24 6.76 3.82 -12.22
C ASP A 24 5.51 2.99 -12.54
N ALA A 25 4.76 3.37 -13.57
CA ALA A 25 3.56 2.65 -13.98
C ALA A 25 3.89 1.22 -14.44
N THR A 26 5.00 1.04 -15.17
CA THR A 26 5.46 -0.26 -15.64
C THR A 26 5.86 -1.17 -14.47
N ALA A 27 6.64 -0.67 -13.51
CA ALA A 27 7.04 -1.43 -12.33
C ALA A 27 5.82 -1.87 -11.49
N LEU A 28 4.83 -0.99 -11.33
CA LEU A 28 3.60 -1.33 -10.62
C LEU A 28 2.78 -2.41 -11.34
N VAL A 29 2.76 -2.42 -12.69
CA VAL A 29 2.13 -3.51 -13.46
C VAL A 29 2.76 -4.85 -13.08
N GLU A 30 4.09 -4.93 -13.07
CA GLU A 30 4.80 -6.19 -12.77
C GLU A 30 4.48 -6.68 -11.34
N VAL A 31 4.49 -5.78 -10.36
CA VAL A 31 4.21 -6.12 -8.96
C VAL A 31 2.74 -6.52 -8.75
N LEU A 32 1.80 -5.85 -9.42
CA LEU A 32 0.36 -6.08 -9.22
C LEU A 32 -0.17 -7.31 -9.96
N ARG A 33 0.48 -7.79 -11.01
CA ARG A 33 0.04 -8.97 -11.77
C ARG A 33 -0.05 -10.24 -10.95
N THR A 34 0.86 -10.41 -9.98
CA THR A 34 0.93 -11.63 -9.17
C THR A 34 1.06 -11.34 -7.69
N HIS A 35 0.63 -12.27 -6.88
CA HIS A 35 0.99 -12.37 -5.47
C HIS A 35 2.45 -12.81 -5.29
N ALA A 36 3.00 -12.76 -4.08
CA ALA A 36 4.38 -13.16 -3.82
C ALA A 36 4.64 -14.66 -4.09
N ASP A 37 3.62 -15.49 -4.03
CA ASP A 37 3.68 -16.92 -4.35
C ASP A 37 3.59 -17.22 -5.86
N GLY A 38 3.50 -16.18 -6.71
CA GLY A 38 3.33 -16.29 -8.16
C GLY A 38 1.89 -16.51 -8.63
N SER A 39 0.92 -16.65 -7.74
CA SER A 39 -0.49 -16.78 -8.12
C SER A 39 -1.03 -15.48 -8.74
N PRO A 40 -1.98 -15.55 -9.70
CA PRO A 40 -2.54 -14.37 -10.36
C PRO A 40 -3.22 -13.41 -9.38
N ASN A 41 -3.04 -12.10 -9.60
CA ASN A 41 -3.65 -11.06 -8.77
C ASN A 41 -4.51 -10.11 -9.62
N PHE A 42 -3.99 -8.98 -10.10
CA PHE A 42 -4.74 -8.05 -10.96
C PHE A 42 -4.59 -8.37 -12.44
N ALA A 43 -5.70 -8.31 -13.18
CA ALA A 43 -5.64 -8.09 -14.63
C ALA A 43 -5.32 -6.61 -14.85
N THR A 44 -4.18 -6.31 -15.47
CA THR A 44 -3.61 -4.97 -15.59
C THR A 44 -3.66 -4.47 -17.02
N ASP A 45 -4.16 -3.24 -17.22
CA ASP A 45 -4.02 -2.46 -18.44
C ASP A 45 -3.01 -1.34 -18.19
N LEU A 46 -2.11 -1.08 -19.14
CA LEU A 46 -1.07 -0.06 -19.08
C LEU A 46 -1.23 0.95 -20.22
N MET A 47 -1.22 2.23 -19.87
CA MET A 47 -1.13 3.34 -20.83
C MET A 47 0.13 4.14 -20.53
N ILE A 48 0.96 4.38 -21.54
CA ILE A 48 2.21 5.13 -21.41
C ILE A 48 2.25 6.29 -22.40
N GLY A 49 2.75 7.43 -21.92
CA GLY A 49 2.95 8.63 -22.72
C GLY A 49 4.41 8.95 -22.89
N GLU A 50 5.01 8.49 -24.00
CA GLU A 50 6.40 8.72 -24.38
C GLU A 50 6.52 9.65 -25.59
N ALA A 51 7.73 10.11 -25.87
CA ALA A 51 8.00 10.92 -27.05
C ALA A 51 7.78 10.09 -28.34
N GLY A 52 6.93 10.58 -29.23
CA GLY A 52 6.61 9.91 -30.49
C GLY A 52 5.48 8.87 -30.39
N ALA A 53 4.91 8.69 -29.20
CA ALA A 53 3.69 7.93 -28.97
C ALA A 53 2.72 8.80 -28.15
N GLU A 54 1.73 9.41 -28.82
CA GLU A 54 0.72 10.27 -28.17
C GLU A 54 -0.51 9.43 -27.76
N ASP A 55 -0.27 8.34 -27.04
CA ASP A 55 -1.30 7.33 -26.77
C ASP A 55 -2.20 7.70 -25.57
N VAL A 56 -1.79 8.67 -24.75
CA VAL A 56 -2.54 9.11 -23.55
C VAL A 56 -3.20 10.45 -23.78
N SER A 57 -4.12 10.49 -24.76
CA SER A 57 -5.01 11.64 -24.93
C SER A 57 -6.14 11.64 -23.89
N ARG A 58 -6.80 12.79 -23.72
CA ARG A 58 -7.96 12.90 -22.83
C ARG A 58 -9.05 11.89 -23.14
N ASP A 59 -9.40 11.76 -24.42
CA ASP A 59 -10.47 10.87 -24.83
C ASP A 59 -10.07 9.39 -24.66
N ALA A 60 -8.83 9.02 -24.98
CA ALA A 60 -8.30 7.69 -24.74
C ALA A 60 -8.31 7.32 -23.25
N LEU A 61 -7.90 8.24 -22.38
CA LEU A 61 -7.93 8.02 -20.93
C LEU A 61 -9.36 7.93 -20.40
N ARG A 62 -10.28 8.78 -20.85
CA ARG A 62 -11.72 8.70 -20.47
C ARG A 62 -12.35 7.36 -20.89
N ASP A 63 -12.04 6.87 -22.07
CA ASP A 63 -12.50 5.57 -22.54
C ASP A 63 -11.95 4.43 -21.70
N ALA A 64 -10.66 4.48 -21.35
CA ALA A 64 -10.02 3.48 -20.50
C ALA A 64 -10.62 3.48 -19.06
N LEU A 65 -10.83 4.66 -18.48
CA LEU A 65 -11.50 4.81 -17.18
C LEU A 65 -12.95 4.28 -17.24
N THR A 66 -13.67 4.61 -18.31
CA THR A 66 -15.04 4.11 -18.50
C THR A 66 -15.07 2.58 -18.58
N ARG A 67 -14.13 1.95 -19.28
CA ARG A 67 -14.00 0.48 -19.31
C ARG A 67 -13.61 -0.09 -17.95
N LEU A 68 -12.72 0.56 -17.19
CA LEU A 68 -12.32 0.11 -15.86
C LEU A 68 -13.50 0.09 -14.89
N PHE A 69 -14.26 1.20 -14.82
CA PHE A 69 -15.31 1.39 -13.81
C PHE A 69 -16.64 0.74 -14.18
N ASN A 70 -16.94 0.59 -15.47
CA ASN A 70 -18.16 -0.07 -15.92
C ASN A 70 -18.05 -1.59 -15.79
N ASN A 71 -19.21 -2.25 -15.62
CA ASN A 71 -19.33 -3.72 -15.51
C ASN A 71 -18.38 -4.32 -14.45
N ALA A 72 -18.20 -3.63 -13.34
CA ALA A 72 -17.24 -3.98 -12.30
C ALA A 72 -17.88 -4.64 -11.06
N LYS A 73 -19.10 -5.17 -11.19
CA LYS A 73 -19.77 -5.84 -10.06
C LYS A 73 -18.87 -6.93 -9.46
N ASP A 74 -18.78 -6.95 -8.13
CA ASP A 74 -17.97 -7.91 -7.34
C ASP A 74 -16.46 -7.92 -7.70
N THR A 75 -15.97 -6.80 -8.25
CA THR A 75 -14.57 -6.63 -8.67
C THR A 75 -13.88 -5.60 -7.79
N ASP A 76 -12.61 -5.83 -7.42
CA ASP A 76 -11.76 -4.81 -6.84
C ASP A 76 -11.04 -4.06 -7.96
N LEU A 77 -11.11 -2.75 -7.94
CA LEU A 77 -10.51 -1.88 -8.94
C LEU A 77 -9.34 -1.10 -8.36
N LEU A 78 -8.29 -0.95 -9.16
CA LEU A 78 -7.19 -0.05 -8.89
C LEU A 78 -6.95 0.86 -10.10
N PHE A 79 -6.85 2.15 -9.87
CA PHE A 79 -6.38 3.12 -10.84
C PHE A 79 -5.12 3.79 -10.30
N TYR A 80 -4.06 3.77 -11.09
CA TYR A 80 -2.81 4.48 -10.82
C TYR A 80 -2.54 5.49 -11.92
N PHE A 81 -2.09 6.67 -11.51
CA PHE A 81 -1.68 7.73 -12.41
C PHE A 81 -0.39 8.37 -11.93
N ALA A 82 0.64 8.42 -12.78
CA ALA A 82 1.86 9.21 -12.61
C ALA A 82 2.00 10.17 -13.77
N GLY A 83 2.14 11.47 -13.46
CA GLY A 83 2.21 12.52 -14.47
C GLY A 83 1.96 13.90 -13.89
N HIS A 84 1.71 14.88 -14.76
CA HIS A 84 1.29 16.19 -14.31
C HIS A 84 -0.15 16.20 -13.76
N GLY A 85 -0.34 16.89 -12.64
CA GLY A 85 -1.63 17.35 -12.19
C GLY A 85 -1.79 18.84 -12.49
N GLY A 86 -2.95 19.26 -12.93
CA GLY A 86 -3.23 20.64 -13.23
C GLY A 86 -4.34 21.20 -12.38
N GLN A 87 -4.30 22.51 -12.09
CA GLN A 87 -5.35 23.21 -11.39
C GLN A 87 -5.96 24.27 -12.30
N THR A 88 -7.26 24.22 -12.47
CA THR A 88 -8.04 25.18 -13.26
C THR A 88 -9.02 25.94 -12.36
N LEU A 89 -9.70 26.93 -12.90
CA LEU A 89 -10.83 27.59 -12.20
C LEU A 89 -11.99 26.63 -11.91
N TRP A 90 -12.04 25.49 -12.62
CA TRP A 90 -13.12 24.49 -12.53
C TRP A 90 -12.75 23.28 -11.66
N GLY A 91 -11.50 23.20 -11.20
CA GLY A 91 -11.02 22.11 -10.36
C GLY A 91 -9.63 21.60 -10.77
N ALA A 92 -9.29 20.42 -10.28
CA ALA A 92 -8.05 19.75 -10.59
C ALA A 92 -8.24 18.73 -11.71
N ASP A 93 -7.24 18.63 -12.60
CA ASP A 93 -7.24 17.70 -13.74
C ASP A 93 -6.02 16.80 -13.70
N LEU A 94 -6.16 15.56 -14.13
CA LEU A 94 -5.07 14.69 -14.58
C LEU A 94 -4.68 15.16 -15.98
N VAL A 95 -3.45 15.66 -16.13
CA VAL A 95 -3.00 16.24 -17.39
C VAL A 95 -2.69 15.14 -18.40
N THR A 96 -3.19 15.27 -19.63
CA THR A 96 -2.97 14.33 -20.73
C THR A 96 -2.03 14.91 -21.77
N GLN A 97 -1.51 14.09 -22.70
CA GLN A 97 -0.53 14.53 -23.69
C GLN A 97 -1.09 15.58 -24.68
N ASP A 98 -2.40 15.57 -24.91
CA ASP A 98 -3.13 16.53 -25.74
C ASP A 98 -3.59 17.80 -24.97
N ALA A 99 -2.98 18.07 -23.82
CA ALA A 99 -3.31 19.24 -22.99
C ALA A 99 -3.18 20.56 -23.76
N THR A 100 -4.16 21.42 -23.57
CA THR A 100 -4.19 22.79 -24.10
C THR A 100 -4.51 23.76 -22.97
N SER A 101 -4.35 25.07 -23.23
CA SER A 101 -4.71 26.12 -22.25
C SER A 101 -6.17 26.07 -21.78
N ASN A 102 -7.06 25.50 -22.60
CA ASN A 102 -8.50 25.44 -22.31
C ASN A 102 -8.96 24.07 -21.77
N SER A 103 -8.13 23.05 -21.89
CA SER A 103 -8.45 21.68 -21.44
C SER A 103 -7.18 20.95 -21.11
N LEU A 104 -6.92 20.68 -19.84
CA LEU A 104 -5.70 20.04 -19.40
C LEU A 104 -5.75 18.51 -19.54
N GLY A 105 -6.93 17.91 -19.39
CA GLY A 105 -7.06 16.46 -19.44
C GLY A 105 -8.37 15.96 -18.83
N VAL A 106 -8.28 14.95 -17.95
CA VAL A 106 -9.44 14.35 -17.27
C VAL A 106 -9.62 15.00 -15.90
N SER A 107 -10.82 15.54 -15.64
CA SER A 107 -11.07 16.20 -14.36
C SER A 107 -11.13 15.20 -13.21
N MET A 108 -10.61 15.62 -12.04
CA MET A 108 -10.73 14.86 -10.81
C MET A 108 -12.19 14.62 -10.43
N ASN A 109 -13.07 15.55 -10.78
CA ASN A 109 -14.48 15.43 -10.52
C ASN A 109 -15.13 14.29 -11.33
N ASP A 110 -14.75 14.16 -12.61
CA ASP A 110 -15.19 13.04 -13.45
C ASP A 110 -14.66 11.71 -12.93
N LEU A 111 -13.38 11.66 -12.55
CA LEU A 111 -12.77 10.47 -11.96
C LEU A 111 -13.47 10.04 -10.67
N MET A 112 -13.75 10.99 -9.78
CA MET A 112 -14.42 10.72 -8.50
C MET A 112 -15.88 10.29 -8.71
N THR A 113 -16.55 10.86 -9.72
CA THR A 113 -17.91 10.45 -10.10
C THR A 113 -17.91 9.01 -10.60
N LEU A 114 -17.01 8.67 -11.52
CA LEU A 114 -16.86 7.27 -12.00
C LEU A 114 -16.56 6.30 -10.86
N ALA A 115 -15.68 6.68 -9.92
CA ALA A 115 -15.35 5.84 -8.77
C ALA A 115 -16.54 5.62 -7.83
N ASN A 116 -17.33 6.68 -7.58
CA ASN A 116 -18.51 6.62 -6.71
C ASN A 116 -19.70 5.88 -7.37
N ASP A 117 -19.88 6.02 -8.67
CA ASP A 117 -21.00 5.40 -9.40
C ASP A 117 -20.69 3.95 -9.83
N SER A 118 -19.43 3.53 -9.74
CA SER A 118 -19.02 2.18 -10.11
C SER A 118 -19.69 1.11 -9.23
N PRO A 119 -20.20 0.01 -9.80
CA PRO A 119 -20.75 -1.12 -9.03
C PRO A 119 -19.66 -2.02 -8.44
N ALA A 120 -18.39 -1.61 -8.46
CA ALA A 120 -17.28 -2.39 -7.93
C ALA A 120 -17.40 -2.62 -6.42
N ARG A 121 -16.86 -3.75 -5.95
CA ARG A 121 -16.77 -4.05 -4.52
C ARG A 121 -15.88 -3.03 -3.80
N SER A 122 -14.74 -2.71 -4.37
CA SER A 122 -13.84 -1.67 -3.87
C SER A 122 -13.17 -0.92 -5.02
N VAL A 123 -12.79 0.34 -4.76
CA VAL A 123 -12.01 1.18 -5.68
C VAL A 123 -10.82 1.78 -4.91
N THR A 124 -9.62 1.58 -5.43
CA THR A 124 -8.40 2.21 -4.93
C THR A 124 -7.83 3.13 -6.01
N LEU A 125 -7.74 4.41 -5.72
CA LEU A 125 -7.08 5.41 -6.57
C LEU A 125 -5.72 5.74 -5.96
N VAL A 126 -4.64 5.61 -6.73
CA VAL A 126 -3.27 5.96 -6.34
C VAL A 126 -2.77 7.01 -7.32
N LEU A 127 -2.55 8.24 -6.84
CA LEU A 127 -2.27 9.39 -7.68
C LEU A 127 -0.90 9.95 -7.33
N ASP A 128 0.08 9.75 -8.21
CA ASP A 128 1.43 10.32 -8.12
C ASP A 128 1.53 11.55 -9.05
N CYS A 129 0.77 12.58 -8.72
CA CYS A 129 0.78 13.83 -9.45
C CYS A 129 0.61 15.04 -8.53
N CYS A 130 1.23 16.16 -8.90
CA CYS A 130 1.13 17.41 -8.16
C CYS A 130 -0.10 18.18 -8.61
N PHE A 131 -1.00 18.49 -7.70
CA PHE A 131 -2.08 19.44 -7.94
C PHE A 131 -1.73 20.86 -7.48
N ALA A 132 -0.51 21.09 -6.97
CA ALA A 132 0.01 22.41 -6.67
C ALA A 132 0.46 23.08 -7.97
N GLY A 133 -0.21 24.07 -8.42
CA GLY A 133 -0.10 24.99 -9.54
C GLY A 133 1.23 25.28 -10.24
N ASP A 134 2.09 24.32 -10.37
CA ASP A 134 3.39 24.46 -11.03
C ASP A 134 3.44 23.83 -12.44
N LEU A 135 2.40 24.08 -13.21
CA LEU A 135 2.52 24.07 -14.66
C LEU A 135 3.36 25.31 -15.03
N GLY A 136 4.67 25.23 -14.69
CA GLY A 136 5.65 26.28 -14.66
C GLY A 136 5.44 27.34 -15.72
N ASN A 137 5.48 28.60 -15.31
CA ASN A 137 5.67 29.80 -16.12
C ASN A 137 4.84 29.94 -17.40
N THR A 138 3.72 29.25 -17.55
CA THR A 138 2.80 29.50 -18.65
C THR A 138 2.05 30.80 -18.31
N PRO A 139 2.27 31.90 -19.06
CA PRO A 139 1.60 33.17 -18.80
C PRO A 139 0.10 32.97 -18.89
N GLY A 140 -0.61 33.07 -17.74
CA GLY A 140 -2.07 32.95 -17.66
C GLY A 140 -2.58 31.96 -16.63
N LEU A 141 -1.78 31.06 -16.10
CA LEU A 141 -2.14 30.11 -15.04
C LEU A 141 -1.46 30.54 -13.73
N GLN A 142 -1.92 31.60 -13.10
CA GLN A 142 -1.45 31.97 -11.77
C GLN A 142 -2.18 31.16 -10.73
N SER A 143 -1.42 30.34 -9.99
CA SER A 143 -1.86 29.65 -8.81
C SER A 143 -2.30 30.61 -7.72
N SER A 144 -3.57 30.65 -7.42
CA SER A 144 -4.05 31.18 -6.15
C SER A 144 -4.04 30.05 -5.13
N ALA A 145 -3.31 30.27 -4.03
CA ALA A 145 -3.28 29.52 -2.78
C ALA A 145 -3.69 28.04 -2.83
N VAL A 146 -2.75 27.18 -2.45
CA VAL A 146 -2.90 25.72 -2.20
C VAL A 146 -4.33 25.37 -1.81
N SER A 147 -5.15 25.01 -2.79
CA SER A 147 -6.43 24.39 -2.54
C SER A 147 -6.24 22.89 -2.69
N ASP A 148 -6.44 22.17 -1.59
CA ASP A 148 -6.55 20.73 -1.58
C ASP A 148 -7.51 20.31 -2.72
N PRO A 149 -7.05 19.58 -3.76
CA PRO A 149 -7.89 19.18 -4.90
C PRO A 149 -9.13 18.40 -4.45
N PHE A 150 -9.11 17.87 -3.22
CA PHE A 150 -10.22 17.18 -2.59
C PHE A 150 -11.09 18.08 -1.71
N ARG A 151 -10.75 19.38 -1.52
CA ARG A 151 -11.60 20.36 -0.83
C ARG A 151 -12.77 20.84 -1.67
N LEU A 152 -12.65 20.74 -2.99
CA LEU A 152 -13.58 21.40 -3.91
C LEU A 152 -14.99 20.84 -3.90
N ASN A 153 -15.24 19.75 -3.28
CA ASN A 153 -16.59 19.38 -2.90
C ASN A 153 -16.50 18.50 -1.67
N LYS A 154 -17.46 18.59 -0.80
CA LYS A 154 -17.87 17.61 0.18
C LYS A 154 -18.22 16.28 -0.53
N ALA A 155 -17.38 15.83 -1.48
CA ALA A 155 -17.58 14.58 -2.19
C ALA A 155 -17.52 13.47 -1.15
N LEU A 156 -18.69 13.05 -0.74
CA LEU A 156 -18.87 11.85 0.04
C LEU A 156 -18.34 10.73 -0.82
N LEU A 157 -17.31 10.05 -0.34
CA LEU A 157 -16.91 8.78 -0.94
C LEU A 157 -18.00 7.76 -0.64
N ARG A 158 -18.40 7.00 -1.66
CA ARG A 158 -19.17 5.81 -1.38
C ARG A 158 -18.32 4.79 -0.58
N GLU A 159 -18.97 3.84 0.02
CA GLU A 159 -18.32 2.77 0.76
C GLU A 159 -17.29 2.02 -0.10
N ASN A 160 -16.15 1.71 0.50
CA ASN A 160 -15.01 1.01 -0.10
C ASN A 160 -14.33 1.75 -1.26
N VAL A 161 -14.33 3.08 -1.22
CA VAL A 161 -13.47 3.92 -2.06
C VAL A 161 -12.32 4.47 -1.23
N THR A 162 -11.10 4.31 -1.74
CA THR A 162 -9.85 4.82 -1.16
C THR A 162 -9.09 5.65 -2.18
N VAL A 163 -8.60 6.81 -1.76
CA VAL A 163 -7.71 7.66 -2.55
C VAL A 163 -6.41 7.85 -1.76
N LEU A 164 -5.30 7.43 -2.35
CA LEU A 164 -3.95 7.77 -1.93
C LEU A 164 -3.36 8.75 -2.95
N ALA A 165 -2.91 9.90 -2.51
CA ALA A 165 -2.31 10.88 -3.41
C ALA A 165 -0.98 11.35 -2.85
N ALA A 166 0.03 11.46 -3.72
CA ALA A 166 1.26 12.14 -3.42
C ALA A 166 0.94 13.61 -3.18
N SER A 167 1.54 14.17 -2.13
CA SER A 167 1.51 15.61 -1.89
C SER A 167 2.92 16.11 -2.16
N ARG A 168 3.15 16.72 -3.33
CA ARG A 168 4.48 17.21 -3.69
C ARG A 168 4.65 18.67 -3.28
N PRO A 169 5.81 19.06 -2.71
CA PRO A 169 6.21 20.45 -2.65
C PRO A 169 6.59 20.94 -4.06
N THR A 170 6.60 22.24 -4.23
CA THR A 170 6.95 22.98 -5.48
C THR A 170 8.40 22.82 -5.94
N GLU A 171 9.22 22.03 -5.25
CA GLU A 171 10.61 21.78 -5.63
C GLU A 171 10.76 20.39 -6.25
N THR A 172 11.62 20.31 -7.27
CA THR A 172 12.00 19.11 -8.01
C THR A 172 12.04 17.88 -7.12
N SER A 173 11.09 16.99 -7.34
CA SER A 173 10.98 15.73 -6.58
C SER A 173 12.30 14.97 -6.71
N ALA A 174 12.92 14.64 -5.58
CA ALA A 174 14.06 13.77 -5.56
C ALA A 174 13.65 12.44 -6.21
N GLU A 175 14.20 12.17 -7.39
CA GLU A 175 14.16 10.85 -7.99
C GLU A 175 15.06 9.94 -7.15
N VAL A 176 14.52 8.85 -6.68
CA VAL A 176 15.28 7.79 -6.01
C VAL A 176 15.36 6.61 -6.98
N ALA A 177 16.55 6.37 -7.51
CA ALA A 177 16.82 5.26 -8.43
C ALA A 177 15.92 5.23 -9.68
N GLY A 178 15.58 6.39 -10.27
CA GLY A 178 14.78 6.50 -11.49
C GLY A 178 13.27 6.39 -11.28
N HIS A 179 12.81 6.43 -10.03
CA HIS A 179 11.40 6.42 -9.64
C HIS A 179 11.04 7.65 -8.83
N GLY A 180 9.79 8.10 -8.90
CA GLY A 180 9.25 9.08 -7.95
C GLY A 180 9.29 8.54 -6.52
N ALA A 181 9.69 9.38 -5.55
CA ALA A 181 9.84 8.94 -4.16
C ALA A 181 8.56 8.29 -3.59
N PHE A 182 7.38 8.82 -3.94
CA PHE A 182 6.11 8.25 -3.50
C PHE A 182 5.88 6.87 -4.10
N THR A 183 6.02 6.72 -5.42
CA THR A 183 5.82 5.42 -6.09
C THR A 183 6.87 4.40 -5.66
N ARG A 184 8.12 4.80 -5.41
CA ARG A 184 9.13 3.88 -4.84
C ARG A 184 8.68 3.30 -3.51
N MET A 185 8.15 4.12 -2.61
CA MET A 185 7.62 3.64 -1.32
C MET A 185 6.36 2.77 -1.48
N VAL A 186 5.50 3.08 -2.48
CA VAL A 186 4.34 2.24 -2.82
C VAL A 186 4.80 0.86 -3.32
N LEU A 187 5.80 0.80 -4.19
CA LEU A 187 6.40 -0.45 -4.66
C LEU A 187 6.98 -1.28 -3.51
N ASP A 188 7.83 -0.69 -2.67
CA ASP A 188 8.41 -1.35 -1.51
C ASP A 188 7.33 -1.91 -0.56
N GLY A 189 6.27 -1.14 -0.35
CA GLY A 189 5.12 -1.57 0.45
C GLY A 189 4.39 -2.78 -0.16
N LEU A 190 4.14 -2.75 -1.48
CA LEU A 190 3.50 -3.84 -2.20
C LEU A 190 4.38 -5.10 -2.29
N GLU A 191 5.71 -4.95 -2.35
CA GLU A 191 6.67 -6.05 -2.37
C GLU A 191 6.83 -6.77 -1.02
N GLY A 192 6.24 -6.21 0.05
CA GLY A 192 6.18 -6.87 1.34
C GLY A 192 6.35 -5.96 2.54
N GLY A 193 6.83 -4.72 2.34
CA GLY A 193 7.03 -3.76 3.43
C GLY A 193 5.75 -3.40 4.19
N ALA A 194 4.60 -3.43 3.52
CA ALA A 194 3.30 -3.09 4.11
C ALA A 194 2.43 -4.31 4.44
N THR A 195 3.01 -5.52 4.52
CA THR A 195 2.24 -6.73 4.86
C THR A 195 1.77 -6.71 6.31
N ASP A 196 0.60 -7.25 6.54
CA ASP A 196 0.12 -7.59 7.87
C ASP A 196 0.68 -8.96 8.34
N HIS A 197 0.25 -9.42 9.51
CA HIS A 197 0.68 -10.70 10.07
C HIS A 197 0.38 -11.92 9.18
N LEU A 198 -0.65 -11.81 8.33
CA LEU A 198 -1.08 -12.87 7.40
C LEU A 198 -0.55 -12.65 5.97
N GLY A 199 0.26 -11.62 5.75
CA GLY A 199 0.83 -11.30 4.45
C GLY A 199 -0.04 -10.39 3.58
N ASN A 200 -1.17 -9.87 4.07
CA ASN A 200 -2.01 -9.00 3.26
C ASN A 200 -1.45 -7.58 3.22
N VAL A 201 -1.29 -7.02 2.03
CA VAL A 201 -1.07 -5.59 1.80
C VAL A 201 -2.42 -4.97 1.47
N THR A 202 -2.98 -4.24 2.42
CA THR A 202 -4.23 -3.49 2.23
C THR A 202 -3.95 -2.04 1.83
N SER A 203 -4.95 -1.34 1.28
CA SER A 203 -4.82 0.09 0.96
C SER A 203 -4.46 0.94 2.19
N LEU A 204 -5.00 0.61 3.37
CA LEU A 204 -4.68 1.29 4.63
C LEU A 204 -3.29 0.93 5.14
N GLY A 205 -2.91 -0.36 5.06
CA GLY A 205 -1.56 -0.82 5.42
C GLY A 205 -0.50 -0.17 4.55
N LEU A 206 -0.77 -0.04 3.25
CA LEU A 206 0.11 0.65 2.31
C LEU A 206 0.28 2.14 2.68
N TYR A 207 -0.80 2.85 2.98
CA TYR A 207 -0.70 4.24 3.46
C TYR A 207 0.08 4.35 4.77
N ALA A 208 -0.17 3.47 5.74
CA ALA A 208 0.53 3.46 7.01
C ALA A 208 2.04 3.20 6.84
N TYR A 209 2.43 2.43 5.84
CA TYR A 209 3.82 2.19 5.49
C TYR A 209 4.48 3.39 4.80
N VAL A 210 3.78 3.97 3.81
CA VAL A 210 4.32 5.08 2.99
C VAL A 210 4.40 6.39 3.79
N SER A 211 3.37 6.73 4.56
CA SER A 211 3.22 8.03 5.21
C SER A 211 4.38 8.44 6.13
N PRO A 212 4.99 7.56 6.96
CA PRO A 212 6.11 7.92 7.82
C PRO A 212 7.42 8.20 7.08
N ALA A 213 7.56 7.75 5.82
CA ALA A 213 8.73 8.02 5.01
C ALA A 213 8.84 9.50 4.57
N PHE A 214 7.75 10.25 4.72
CA PHE A 214 7.67 11.68 4.42
C PHE A 214 7.58 12.46 5.73
N ASP A 215 8.57 13.27 6.02
CA ASP A 215 8.64 14.05 7.26
C ASP A 215 7.70 15.28 7.24
N ALA A 216 7.70 16.06 8.34
CA ALA A 216 6.84 17.22 8.47
C ALA A 216 7.20 18.38 7.50
N TRP A 217 8.39 18.35 6.90
CA TRP A 217 8.89 19.34 5.93
C TRP A 217 8.63 18.88 4.50
N GLN A 218 8.52 17.57 4.29
CA GLN A 218 8.03 16.97 3.05
C GLN A 218 6.52 16.77 3.21
N GLN A 219 5.74 17.27 2.27
CA GLN A 219 4.29 17.13 2.34
C GLN A 219 3.91 15.64 2.37
N ARG A 220 3.26 15.20 3.46
CA ARG A 220 2.83 13.83 3.63
C ARG A 220 1.79 13.43 2.57
N PRO A 221 1.82 12.18 2.11
CA PRO A 221 0.77 11.67 1.25
C PRO A 221 -0.61 11.87 1.86
N LEU A 222 -1.58 12.19 1.01
CA LEU A 222 -2.97 12.33 1.40
C LEU A 222 -3.67 10.97 1.37
N LEU A 223 -4.44 10.68 2.41
CA LEU A 223 -5.40 9.59 2.41
C LEU A 223 -6.82 10.14 2.54
N LYS A 224 -7.71 9.75 1.63
CA LYS A 224 -9.14 9.91 1.77
C LYS A 224 -9.80 8.55 1.56
N ALA A 225 -10.57 8.09 2.53
CA ALA A 225 -11.13 6.75 2.48
C ALA A 225 -12.49 6.68 3.20
N HIS A 226 -13.40 5.90 2.63
CA HIS A 226 -14.60 5.43 3.30
C HIS A 226 -14.62 3.90 3.16
N ILE A 227 -14.22 3.19 4.20
CA ILE A 227 -13.93 1.77 4.15
C ILE A 227 -14.62 1.06 5.32
N THR A 228 -15.36 0.01 5.02
CA THR A 228 -15.83 -0.98 5.99
C THR A 228 -14.92 -2.20 6.02
N GLU A 229 -14.42 -2.60 4.84
CA GLU A 229 -13.45 -3.69 4.69
C GLU A 229 -12.33 -3.25 3.74
N PRO A 230 -11.10 -3.07 4.24
CA PRO A 230 -9.99 -2.62 3.40
C PRO A 230 -9.65 -3.67 2.34
N PRO A 231 -9.63 -3.28 1.05
CA PRO A 231 -9.28 -4.22 -0.01
C PRO A 231 -7.82 -4.68 0.12
N VAL A 232 -7.61 -5.99 -0.06
CA VAL A 232 -6.28 -6.57 -0.17
C VAL A 232 -5.76 -6.32 -1.58
N LEU A 233 -4.74 -5.48 -1.70
CA LEU A 233 -4.12 -5.13 -2.99
C LEU A 233 -3.18 -6.25 -3.46
N ARG A 234 -2.41 -6.83 -2.54
CA ARG A 234 -1.48 -7.92 -2.82
C ARG A 234 -1.27 -8.79 -1.58
N VAL A 235 -0.98 -10.06 -1.80
CA VAL A 235 -0.52 -10.95 -0.73
C VAL A 235 0.99 -11.13 -0.89
N GLY A 236 1.71 -10.73 0.14
CA GLY A 236 3.15 -10.86 0.29
C GLY A 236 3.54 -11.95 1.30
N PRO A 237 4.81 -12.03 1.68
CA PRO A 237 5.24 -12.93 2.74
C PRO A 237 4.61 -12.48 4.08
N PRO A 238 4.01 -13.40 4.85
CA PRO A 238 3.46 -13.06 6.15
C PRO A 238 4.58 -12.82 7.18
N TRP A 239 4.33 -12.00 8.19
CA TRP A 239 5.28 -11.80 9.30
C TRP A 239 5.49 -13.08 10.11
N ILE A 240 4.48 -13.92 10.14
CA ILE A 240 4.54 -15.22 10.77
C ILE A 240 3.74 -16.23 9.95
N GLU A 241 4.33 -17.40 9.72
CA GLU A 241 3.66 -18.45 8.97
C GLU A 241 2.34 -18.87 9.63
N PRO A 242 1.24 -18.99 8.89
CA PRO A 242 -0.04 -19.41 9.44
C PRO A 242 0.01 -20.75 10.18
N ALA A 243 0.93 -21.63 9.76
CA ALA A 243 1.18 -22.91 10.44
C ALA A 243 1.65 -22.73 11.89
N LEU A 244 2.47 -21.69 12.16
CA LEU A 244 2.91 -21.37 13.52
C LEU A 244 1.78 -20.76 14.35
N LEU A 245 0.90 -19.96 13.73
CA LEU A 245 -0.26 -19.41 14.42
C LEU A 245 -1.22 -20.51 14.88
N ARG A 246 -1.38 -21.58 14.09
CA ARG A 246 -2.25 -22.71 14.46
C ARG A 246 -1.73 -23.50 15.65
N GLN A 247 -0.43 -23.41 15.97
CA GLN A 247 0.18 -24.08 17.12
C GLN A 247 0.02 -23.31 18.44
N LEU A 248 -0.55 -22.10 18.41
CA LEU A 248 -0.74 -21.30 19.63
C LEU A 248 -1.45 -22.07 20.76
N PRO A 249 -2.55 -22.84 20.53
CA PRO A 249 -3.20 -23.62 21.58
C PRO A 249 -2.33 -24.76 22.14
N ASP A 250 -1.38 -25.28 21.38
CA ASP A 250 -0.47 -26.35 21.83
C ASP A 250 0.54 -25.84 22.87
N HIS A 251 0.90 -24.56 22.79
CA HIS A 251 1.88 -23.92 23.68
C HIS A 251 1.24 -23.08 24.79
N PHE A 252 0.05 -22.56 24.57
CA PHE A 252 -0.70 -21.77 25.55
C PHE A 252 -2.04 -22.45 25.82
N PRO A 253 -2.23 -23.12 26.95
CA PRO A 253 -3.47 -23.87 27.26
C PRO A 253 -4.72 -22.97 27.40
N SER A 254 -4.53 -21.67 27.51
CA SER A 254 -5.60 -20.65 27.40
C SER A 254 -5.04 -19.35 26.88
N ALA A 255 -5.90 -18.48 26.40
CA ALA A 255 -5.51 -17.15 25.92
C ALA A 255 -4.81 -16.26 26.98
N ASP A 256 -5.04 -16.55 28.25
CA ASP A 256 -4.46 -15.80 29.39
C ASP A 256 -3.34 -16.60 30.09
N ALA A 257 -2.94 -17.75 29.53
CA ALA A 257 -1.89 -18.56 30.11
C ALA A 257 -0.56 -17.83 30.14
N ARG A 258 0.20 -18.09 31.20
CA ARG A 258 1.58 -17.66 31.36
C ARG A 258 2.45 -18.93 31.34
N VAL A 259 3.43 -18.93 30.45
CA VAL A 259 4.31 -20.09 30.23
C VAL A 259 5.68 -19.77 30.84
N PRO A 260 6.12 -20.50 31.89
CA PRO A 260 7.39 -20.23 32.53
C PRO A 260 8.55 -20.60 31.59
N LEU A 261 9.56 -19.73 31.55
CA LEU A 261 10.85 -20.01 30.93
C LEU A 261 11.87 -20.41 32.00
N THR A 262 12.72 -21.38 31.64
CA THR A 262 13.81 -21.88 32.48
C THR A 262 15.12 -21.86 31.69
N PRO A 263 16.31 -21.99 32.33
CA PRO A 263 17.57 -22.07 31.60
C PRO A 263 17.64 -23.22 30.58
N ALA A 264 16.82 -24.27 30.71
CA ALA A 264 16.74 -25.35 29.73
C ALA A 264 16.21 -24.89 28.35
N HIS A 265 15.48 -23.78 28.30
CA HIS A 265 15.02 -23.19 27.04
C HIS A 265 16.15 -22.52 26.26
N GLU A 266 17.19 -22.06 26.96
CA GLU A 266 18.37 -21.45 26.34
C GLU A 266 19.46 -22.52 26.20
N GLY A 267 19.70 -23.01 24.99
CA GLY A 267 20.72 -24.01 24.70
C GLY A 267 22.05 -23.38 24.26
N GLU A 268 23.16 -24.00 24.61
CA GLU A 268 24.44 -23.66 24.02
C GLU A 268 24.46 -24.01 22.52
N GLY A 269 25.11 -23.18 21.70
CA GLY A 269 25.33 -23.45 20.27
C GLY A 269 24.18 -23.10 19.33
N ARG A 270 23.37 -22.08 19.64
CA ARG A 270 22.39 -21.55 18.71
C ARG A 270 22.98 -20.62 17.64
N PRO A 271 22.48 -20.63 16.41
CA PRO A 271 21.45 -21.54 15.89
C PRO A 271 21.92 -22.98 15.79
N PHE A 272 20.98 -23.94 15.86
CA PHE A 272 21.33 -25.36 15.71
C PHE A 272 21.94 -25.61 14.34
N PRO A 273 22.97 -26.48 14.24
CA PRO A 273 23.48 -26.93 12.95
C PRO A 273 22.36 -27.55 12.10
N PRO A 274 22.42 -27.43 10.76
CA PRO A 274 21.42 -28.02 9.87
C PRO A 274 21.24 -29.53 10.18
N GLY A 275 19.98 -29.94 10.40
CA GLY A 275 19.63 -31.33 10.71
C GLY A 275 19.70 -31.71 12.20
N GLN A 276 20.08 -30.80 13.10
CA GLN A 276 19.95 -31.01 14.55
C GLN A 276 18.74 -30.23 15.08
N SER A 277 17.83 -30.92 15.74
CA SER A 277 16.74 -30.31 16.51
C SER A 277 17.19 -30.24 17.98
N GLY A 278 16.93 -29.07 18.59
CA GLY A 278 17.13 -28.90 20.03
C GLY A 278 16.16 -29.74 20.86
N THR A 279 16.31 -29.68 22.19
CA THR A 279 15.30 -30.22 23.10
C THR A 279 13.93 -29.60 22.87
N PRO A 280 12.84 -30.21 23.35
CA PRO A 280 11.49 -29.61 23.26
C PRO A 280 11.43 -28.19 23.82
N GLU A 281 12.14 -27.92 24.92
CA GLU A 281 12.20 -26.58 25.53
C GLU A 281 12.90 -25.58 24.61
N GLN A 282 14.00 -25.98 23.96
CA GLN A 282 14.72 -25.13 23.01
C GLN A 282 13.89 -24.83 21.76
N GLN A 283 13.16 -25.85 21.26
CA GLN A 283 12.21 -25.63 20.13
C GLN A 283 11.10 -24.68 20.52
N GLN A 284 10.57 -24.80 21.73
CA GLN A 284 9.56 -23.88 22.26
C GLN A 284 10.11 -22.46 22.39
N PHE A 285 11.36 -22.29 22.82
CA PHE A 285 12.01 -21.00 22.92
C PHE A 285 12.18 -20.33 21.55
N ASP A 286 12.57 -21.07 20.51
CA ASP A 286 12.65 -20.58 19.14
C ASP A 286 11.27 -20.18 18.60
N TYR A 287 10.25 -20.98 18.90
CA TYR A 287 8.88 -20.67 18.56
C TYR A 287 8.43 -19.35 19.21
N PHE A 288 8.67 -19.17 20.52
CA PHE A 288 8.38 -17.91 21.21
C PHE A 288 9.18 -16.72 20.66
N GLY A 289 10.41 -16.95 20.22
CA GLY A 289 11.21 -15.93 19.52
C GLY A 289 10.54 -15.43 18.24
N ARG A 290 10.01 -16.33 17.42
CA ARG A 290 9.25 -15.98 16.21
C ARG A 290 7.96 -15.24 16.54
N LEU A 291 7.21 -15.67 17.55
CA LEU A 291 6.00 -14.99 18.02
C LEU A 291 6.31 -13.58 18.57
N ARG A 292 7.44 -13.41 19.27
CA ARG A 292 7.90 -12.11 19.77
C ARG A 292 8.20 -11.15 18.62
N ASN A 293 8.91 -11.62 17.60
CA ASN A 293 9.22 -10.80 16.42
C ASN A 293 7.94 -10.34 15.69
N ALA A 294 6.88 -11.15 15.73
CA ALA A 294 5.55 -10.81 15.25
C ALA A 294 4.68 -10.06 16.29
N ASN A 295 5.25 -9.66 17.45
CA ASN A 295 4.54 -8.96 18.53
C ASN A 295 3.31 -9.71 19.07
N LEU A 296 3.31 -11.03 19.04
CA LEU A 296 2.20 -11.89 19.51
C LEU A 296 2.38 -12.34 20.95
N VAL A 297 3.62 -12.35 21.46
CA VAL A 297 3.94 -12.65 22.86
C VAL A 297 4.77 -11.53 23.47
N THR A 298 4.76 -11.48 24.79
CA THR A 298 5.57 -10.54 25.59
C THR A 298 5.95 -11.18 26.91
N THR A 299 6.80 -10.51 27.67
CA THR A 299 7.24 -10.86 29.01
C THR A 299 6.98 -9.71 29.96
N ASP A 300 7.08 -9.94 31.28
CA ASP A 300 7.04 -8.86 32.24
C ASP A 300 8.18 -7.86 31.98
N ASP A 301 7.85 -6.58 32.04
CA ASP A 301 8.75 -5.46 31.72
C ASP A 301 9.32 -5.49 30.29
N ARG A 302 8.74 -6.27 29.37
CA ARG A 302 9.22 -6.48 27.98
C ARG A 302 10.70 -6.95 27.92
N ARG A 303 11.14 -7.69 28.91
CA ARG A 303 12.49 -8.22 28.93
C ARG A 303 12.74 -9.17 27.78
N ASP A 304 13.99 -9.27 27.37
CA ASP A 304 14.42 -10.27 26.41
C ASP A 304 14.19 -11.68 26.95
N HIS A 305 13.75 -12.62 26.10
CA HIS A 305 13.44 -14.00 26.48
C HIS A 305 14.64 -14.71 27.11
N TYR A 306 15.87 -14.40 26.68
CA TYR A 306 17.08 -14.91 27.30
C TYR A 306 17.13 -14.60 28.81
N TRP A 307 16.94 -13.33 29.18
CA TRP A 307 16.97 -12.92 30.58
C TRP A 307 15.81 -13.49 31.40
N VAL A 308 14.65 -13.68 30.74
CA VAL A 308 13.50 -14.32 31.39
C VAL A 308 13.79 -15.81 31.65
N ALA A 309 14.40 -16.53 30.71
CA ALA A 309 14.81 -17.90 30.88
C ALA A 309 15.88 -18.06 31.98
N MET A 310 16.87 -17.17 32.02
CA MET A 310 17.98 -17.26 32.98
C MET A 310 17.61 -16.82 34.40
N LYS A 311 16.64 -15.92 34.58
CA LYS A 311 16.27 -15.37 35.90
C LYS A 311 14.93 -15.88 36.43
N GLY A 312 14.26 -16.72 35.67
CA GLY A 312 12.87 -17.11 35.91
C GLY A 312 11.88 -16.02 35.54
N GLY A 313 10.81 -16.38 34.90
CA GLY A 313 9.72 -15.50 34.46
C GLY A 313 8.90 -16.20 33.40
N ASP A 314 7.87 -15.50 32.91
CA ASP A 314 6.89 -16.06 32.01
C ASP A 314 6.82 -15.32 30.69
N VAL A 315 6.50 -16.06 29.64
CA VAL A 315 6.00 -15.56 28.36
C VAL A 315 4.49 -15.69 28.31
N TYR A 316 3.81 -14.69 27.81
CA TYR A 316 2.35 -14.68 27.66
C TYR A 316 1.92 -13.91 26.41
N LEU A 317 0.69 -14.18 25.97
CA LEU A 317 0.14 -13.59 24.74
C LEU A 317 -0.16 -12.09 24.91
N THR A 318 0.22 -11.29 23.91
CA THR A 318 -0.28 -9.92 23.75
C THR A 318 -1.77 -9.93 23.42
N SER A 319 -2.42 -8.78 23.37
CA SER A 319 -3.83 -8.69 22.92
C SER A 319 -4.02 -9.26 21.52
N LEU A 320 -3.05 -9.01 20.61
CA LEU A 320 -3.05 -9.56 19.27
C LEU A 320 -2.79 -11.09 19.27
N GLY A 321 -1.86 -11.55 20.11
CA GLY A 321 -1.61 -12.98 20.31
C GLY A 321 -2.86 -13.72 20.78
N ARG A 322 -3.61 -13.14 21.75
CA ARG A 322 -4.89 -13.69 22.21
C ARG A 322 -5.97 -13.74 21.13
N TYR A 323 -5.98 -12.74 20.24
CA TYR A 323 -6.88 -12.74 19.09
C TYR A 323 -6.57 -13.93 18.16
N PHE A 324 -5.30 -14.13 17.78
CA PHE A 324 -4.91 -15.26 16.94
C PHE A 324 -5.07 -16.60 17.64
N TRP A 325 -4.80 -16.70 18.94
CA TRP A 325 -5.03 -17.89 19.73
C TRP A 325 -6.50 -18.34 19.65
N LYS A 326 -7.46 -17.41 19.85
CA LYS A 326 -8.90 -17.71 19.75
C LYS A 326 -9.31 -18.16 18.34
N ARG A 327 -8.66 -17.66 17.30
CA ARG A 327 -8.91 -18.08 15.92
C ARG A 327 -8.35 -19.47 15.65
N ALA A 328 -7.15 -19.76 16.15
CA ALA A 328 -6.53 -21.08 16.07
C ALA A 328 -7.35 -22.14 16.79
N GLU A 329 -7.80 -21.87 18.03
CA GLU A 329 -8.67 -22.75 18.82
C GLU A 329 -9.96 -23.10 18.08
N ARG A 330 -10.54 -22.13 17.35
CA ARG A 330 -11.76 -22.33 16.55
C ARG A 330 -11.53 -22.95 15.18
N GLY A 331 -10.29 -23.19 14.77
CA GLY A 331 -9.94 -23.72 13.45
C GLY A 331 -10.25 -22.77 12.28
N VAL A 332 -10.21 -21.46 12.51
CA VAL A 332 -10.52 -20.41 11.50
C VAL A 332 -9.29 -19.59 11.10
N LEU A 333 -8.11 -20.22 11.17
CA LEU A 333 -6.83 -19.68 10.71
C LEU A 333 -6.32 -20.44 9.49
#